data_f51b438eb273a561a52c34e846cb2d49
#
_entry.id   f51b438eb273a561a52c34e846cb2d49
#
_cell.length_a   1.000
_cell.length_b   1.000
_cell.length_c   1.000
_cell.angle_alpha   90.00
_cell.angle_beta   90.00
_cell.angle_gamma   90.00
#
_symmetry.space_group_name_H-M   'P 1'
#
loop_
_entity.id
_entity.type
_entity.pdbx_description
1 polymer ?
#
loop_
_entity_poly.entity_id
_entity_poly.type
_entity_poly.pdbx_seq_one_letter_code
_entity_poly.pdbx_strand_id
1 'polypeptide(L)'
;VTAVVQEEDTVNGMIAIQKYLKDDVMVYGSYTTASKSAGLNAGNNPVPYDKEETSVIDLGLRAKFLDGAMLLNMNVFKNDNKGMLVATIRDTQSFNNNVDAEITGFEGEMNVFLSDTTQLQFSWLLVDAEITDAPAVINYLNPLDANSVLQYLGAVDTNGAGFVTGAVMDNGGTLFKSAGFNCT
;
A
#
# COMPACT_ATOMS: atom_id res chain seq x y z
N VAL A 1 -18.96 -31.19 -2.15
CA VAL A 1 -18.60 -29.79 -1.93
C VAL A 1 -18.14 -29.71 -0.49
N THR A 2 -16.86 -29.46 -0.26
CA THR A 2 -16.33 -29.25 1.09
C THR A 2 -16.56 -27.77 1.43
N ALA A 3 -17.34 -27.51 2.45
CA ALA A 3 -17.48 -26.16 2.96
C ALA A 3 -16.20 -25.82 3.74
N VAL A 4 -15.54 -24.75 3.36
CA VAL A 4 -14.46 -24.15 4.15
C VAL A 4 -15.11 -23.12 5.08
N VAL A 5 -15.04 -23.38 6.37
CA VAL A 5 -15.48 -22.44 7.39
C VAL A 5 -14.24 -21.77 7.94
N GLN A 6 -14.22 -20.46 7.88
CA GLN A 6 -13.14 -19.62 8.42
C GLN A 6 -13.74 -18.80 9.56
N GLU A 7 -13.27 -19.04 10.77
CA GLU A 7 -13.64 -18.23 11.95
C GLU A 7 -12.50 -17.30 12.25
N GLU A 8 -12.82 -16.05 12.51
CA GLU A 8 -11.84 -15.01 12.74
C GLU A 8 -12.34 -14.00 13.77
N ASP A 9 -11.56 -13.80 14.81
CA ASP A 9 -11.80 -12.75 15.79
C ASP A 9 -10.87 -11.57 15.54
N THR A 10 -11.44 -10.37 15.43
CA THR A 10 -10.67 -9.14 15.25
C THR A 10 -11.14 -8.07 16.23
N VAL A 11 -10.18 -7.31 16.75
CA VAL A 11 -10.46 -6.15 17.59
C VAL A 11 -9.91 -4.92 16.90
N ASN A 12 -10.80 -4.01 16.54
CA ASN A 12 -10.46 -2.73 15.92
C ASN A 12 -10.79 -1.60 16.88
N GLY A 13 -9.99 -0.55 16.85
CA GLY A 13 -10.21 0.58 17.73
C GLY A 13 -9.27 1.75 17.46
N MET A 14 -9.54 2.84 18.16
CA MET A 14 -8.72 4.03 18.11
C MET A 14 -8.56 4.59 19.53
N ILE A 15 -7.35 5.02 19.84
CA ILE A 15 -7.06 5.86 20.98
C ILE A 15 -6.44 7.16 20.48
N ALA A 16 -6.89 8.29 21.01
CA ALA A 16 -6.35 9.59 20.63
C ALA A 16 -6.17 10.46 21.88
N ILE A 17 -5.13 11.26 21.85
CA ILE A 17 -4.85 12.28 22.84
C ILE A 17 -4.65 13.61 22.15
N GLN A 18 -5.17 14.68 22.71
CA GLN A 18 -4.94 16.03 22.23
C GLN A 18 -4.63 16.97 23.38
N LYS A 19 -3.82 17.97 23.11
CA LYS A 19 -3.44 18.98 24.09
C LYS A 19 -3.35 20.35 23.45
N TYR A 20 -4.02 21.31 24.03
CA TYR A 20 -3.82 22.72 23.71
C TYR A 20 -2.56 23.21 24.42
N LEU A 21 -1.59 23.66 23.65
CA LEU A 21 -0.36 24.27 24.13
C LEU A 21 -0.59 25.77 24.42
N LYS A 22 -1.47 26.38 23.64
CA LYS A 22 -2.02 27.74 23.76
C LYS A 22 -3.44 27.71 23.20
N ASP A 23 -4.19 28.76 23.37
CA ASP A 23 -5.58 28.88 22.88
C ASP A 23 -5.70 28.58 21.38
N ASP A 24 -4.69 28.97 20.62
CA ASP A 24 -4.65 28.84 19.17
C ASP A 24 -3.74 27.74 18.65
N VAL A 25 -3.16 26.91 19.51
CA VAL A 25 -2.23 25.85 19.12
C VAL A 25 -2.58 24.54 19.83
N MET A 26 -2.96 23.55 19.08
CA MET A 26 -3.26 22.19 19.55
C MET A 26 -2.34 21.17 18.88
N VAL A 27 -1.83 20.24 19.66
CA VAL A 27 -1.15 19.03 19.18
C VAL A 27 -2.01 17.82 19.49
N TYR A 28 -1.92 16.80 18.65
CA TYR A 28 -2.61 15.56 18.87
C TYR A 28 -1.75 14.36 18.45
N GLY A 29 -2.08 13.22 19.00
CA GLY A 29 -1.57 11.94 18.56
C GLY A 29 -2.66 10.89 18.62
N SER A 30 -2.67 9.98 17.68
CA SER A 30 -3.60 8.86 17.67
C SER A 30 -2.92 7.56 17.26
N TYR A 31 -3.49 6.46 17.74
CA TYR A 31 -3.20 5.11 17.28
C TYR A 31 -4.50 4.43 16.92
N THR A 32 -4.57 3.92 15.70
CA THR A 32 -5.77 3.29 15.15
C THR A 32 -5.42 1.91 14.63
N THR A 33 -6.31 0.94 14.87
CA THR A 33 -6.22 -0.38 14.25
C THR A 33 -7.48 -0.67 13.44
N ALA A 34 -7.32 -1.30 12.31
CA ALA A 34 -8.39 -1.77 11.44
C ALA A 34 -8.03 -3.15 10.88
N SER A 35 -9.04 -3.92 10.50
CA SER A 35 -8.83 -5.22 9.87
C SER A 35 -9.89 -5.50 8.83
N LYS A 36 -9.51 -6.31 7.85
CA LYS A 36 -10.40 -6.88 6.85
C LYS A 36 -10.25 -8.40 6.88
N SER A 37 -11.38 -9.09 6.92
CA SER A 37 -11.40 -10.54 7.06
C SER A 37 -10.72 -11.25 5.91
N ALA A 38 -10.14 -12.39 6.22
CA ALA A 38 -9.66 -13.40 5.29
C ALA A 38 -10.80 -13.91 4.38
N GLY A 39 -10.44 -14.56 3.31
CA GLY A 39 -11.43 -15.08 2.37
C GLY A 39 -10.86 -16.10 1.39
N LEU A 40 -11.62 -16.38 0.35
CA LEU A 40 -11.25 -17.33 -0.68
C LEU A 40 -11.21 -16.66 -2.05
N ASN A 41 -10.17 -16.93 -2.79
CA ASN A 41 -10.12 -16.59 -4.21
C ASN A 41 -11.11 -17.48 -4.97
N ALA A 42 -11.96 -16.86 -5.80
CA ALA A 42 -12.94 -17.59 -6.60
C ALA A 42 -12.24 -18.42 -7.69
N GLY A 43 -12.74 -19.63 -7.94
CA GLY A 43 -12.22 -20.48 -9.00
C GLY A 43 -12.61 -21.95 -8.80
N ASN A 44 -12.17 -22.81 -9.71
CA ASN A 44 -12.42 -24.26 -9.62
C ASN A 44 -11.67 -24.92 -8.45
N ASN A 45 -10.61 -24.27 -8.00
CA ASN A 45 -9.84 -24.66 -6.81
C ASN A 45 -9.62 -23.42 -5.96
N PRO A 46 -10.54 -23.11 -5.04
CA PRO A 46 -10.47 -21.89 -4.26
C PRO A 46 -9.24 -21.92 -3.35
N VAL A 47 -8.39 -20.89 -3.48
CA VAL A 47 -7.20 -20.70 -2.65
C VAL A 47 -7.52 -19.64 -1.59
N PRO A 48 -7.30 -19.92 -0.31
CA PRO A 48 -7.53 -18.95 0.74
C PRO A 48 -6.51 -17.81 0.65
N TYR A 49 -6.91 -16.64 1.12
CA TYR A 49 -6.05 -15.52 1.45
C TYR A 49 -6.30 -15.10 2.89
N ASP A 50 -5.24 -14.59 3.53
CA ASP A 50 -5.27 -14.23 4.93
C ASP A 50 -5.94 -12.86 5.15
N LYS A 51 -6.23 -12.55 6.41
CA LYS A 51 -6.75 -11.24 6.81
C LYS A 51 -5.75 -10.13 6.53
N GLU A 52 -6.27 -8.95 6.33
CA GLU A 52 -5.51 -7.69 6.29
C GLU A 52 -5.67 -6.98 7.64
N GLU A 53 -4.56 -6.57 8.22
CA GLU A 53 -4.51 -5.79 9.46
C GLU A 53 -3.73 -4.51 9.21
N THR A 54 -4.30 -3.41 9.62
CA THR A 54 -3.70 -2.08 9.48
C THR A 54 -3.56 -1.44 10.84
N SER A 55 -2.39 -0.85 11.11
CA SER A 55 -2.19 0.04 12.24
C SER A 55 -1.64 1.37 11.78
N VAL A 56 -2.19 2.45 12.32
CA VAL A 56 -1.81 3.82 11.97
C VAL A 56 -1.43 4.58 13.22
N ILE A 57 -0.25 5.20 13.19
CA ILE A 57 0.16 6.24 14.14
C ILE A 57 0.09 7.57 13.40
N ASP A 58 -0.58 8.53 14.00
CA ASP A 58 -0.72 9.89 13.48
C ASP A 58 -0.37 10.89 14.58
N LEU A 59 0.52 11.84 14.24
CA LEU A 59 0.93 12.93 15.13
C LEU A 59 0.76 14.24 14.38
N GLY A 60 -0.03 15.15 14.95
CA GLY A 60 -0.36 16.36 14.23
C GLY A 60 -0.39 17.63 15.09
N LEU A 61 -0.43 18.73 14.37
CA LEU A 61 -0.54 20.09 14.89
C LEU A 61 -1.66 20.81 14.16
N ARG A 62 -2.48 21.53 14.93
CA ARG A 62 -3.45 22.49 14.42
C ARG A 62 -3.16 23.84 15.07
N ALA A 63 -3.02 24.85 14.25
CA ALA A 63 -2.68 26.18 14.75
C ALA A 63 -3.45 27.27 13.99
N LYS A 64 -3.76 28.33 14.72
CA LYS A 64 -4.30 29.57 14.17
C LYS A 64 -3.25 30.66 14.39
N PHE A 65 -3.03 31.47 13.39
CA PHE A 65 -2.10 32.59 13.41
C PHE A 65 -2.80 33.84 12.90
N LEU A 66 -2.19 35.03 13.15
CA LEU A 66 -2.69 36.29 12.66
C LEU A 66 -4.15 36.56 13.05
N ASP A 67 -4.48 36.38 14.33
CA ASP A 67 -5.85 36.53 14.86
C ASP A 67 -6.91 35.71 14.12
N GLY A 68 -6.50 34.51 13.64
CA GLY A 68 -7.36 33.59 12.90
C GLY A 68 -7.35 33.77 11.37
N ALA A 69 -6.63 34.75 10.86
CA ALA A 69 -6.50 34.94 9.41
C ALA A 69 -5.66 33.86 8.72
N MET A 70 -4.94 33.03 9.47
CA MET A 70 -4.22 31.86 8.94
C MET A 70 -4.49 30.63 9.79
N LEU A 71 -4.95 29.59 9.14
CA LEU A 71 -5.19 28.25 9.73
C LEU A 71 -4.16 27.28 9.16
N LEU A 72 -3.50 26.53 10.02
CA LEU A 72 -2.52 25.51 9.65
C LEU A 72 -2.88 24.21 10.29
N ASN A 73 -3.00 23.15 9.50
CA ASN A 73 -3.08 21.78 9.93
C ASN A 73 -1.93 21.00 9.30
N MET A 74 -1.19 20.23 10.07
CA MET A 74 -0.16 19.35 9.55
C MET A 74 -0.02 18.14 10.43
N ASN A 75 0.34 17.01 9.83
CA ASN A 75 0.62 15.78 10.54
C ASN A 75 1.68 14.93 9.84
N VAL A 76 2.32 14.10 10.63
CA VAL A 76 3.14 12.97 10.17
C VAL A 76 2.44 11.69 10.55
N PHE A 77 2.46 10.72 9.65
CA PHE A 77 1.83 9.45 9.90
C PHE A 77 2.72 8.29 9.49
N LYS A 78 2.51 7.18 10.16
CA LYS A 78 3.04 5.88 9.78
C LYS A 78 1.89 4.88 9.76
N ASN A 79 1.79 4.16 8.66
CA ASN A 79 0.79 3.13 8.44
C ASN A 79 1.51 1.82 8.16
N ASP A 80 1.33 0.82 9.04
CA ASP A 80 1.79 -0.54 8.87
C ASP A 80 0.60 -1.41 8.42
N ASN A 81 0.72 -1.99 7.23
CA ASN A 81 -0.26 -2.92 6.69
C ASN A 81 0.33 -4.34 6.67
N LYS A 82 -0.31 -5.24 7.41
CA LYS A 82 0.00 -6.65 7.40
C LYS A 82 -1.04 -7.40 6.58
N GLY A 83 -0.54 -8.19 5.63
CA GLY A 83 -1.41 -8.96 4.75
C GLY A 83 -2.27 -8.13 3.81
N MET A 84 -1.85 -6.93 3.40
CA MET A 84 -2.57 -6.10 2.44
C MET A 84 -2.89 -6.90 1.17
N LEU A 85 -4.14 -6.84 0.72
CA LEU A 85 -4.59 -7.62 -0.42
C LEU A 85 -4.19 -6.97 -1.75
N VAL A 86 -3.38 -7.68 -2.50
CA VAL A 86 -3.01 -7.29 -3.87
C VAL A 86 -3.60 -8.31 -4.84
N ALA A 87 -4.44 -7.81 -5.75
CA ALA A 87 -5.04 -8.63 -6.78
C ALA A 87 -4.09 -8.80 -7.97
N THR A 88 -3.87 -10.04 -8.36
CA THR A 88 -3.16 -10.41 -9.60
C THR A 88 -4.10 -11.16 -10.53
N ILE A 89 -3.95 -10.96 -11.83
CA ILE A 89 -4.75 -11.67 -12.84
C ILE A 89 -3.87 -12.73 -13.49
N ARG A 90 -4.31 -13.99 -13.42
CA ARG A 90 -3.67 -15.13 -14.07
C ARG A 90 -4.74 -15.94 -14.80
N ASP A 91 -4.49 -16.28 -16.05
CA ASP A 91 -5.41 -17.09 -16.86
C ASP A 91 -6.87 -16.60 -16.83
N THR A 92 -7.06 -15.28 -16.95
CA THR A 92 -8.37 -14.59 -16.87
C THR A 92 -9.07 -14.64 -15.49
N GLN A 93 -8.40 -15.15 -14.46
CA GLN A 93 -8.90 -15.18 -13.09
C GLN A 93 -8.13 -14.18 -12.21
N SER A 94 -8.84 -13.56 -11.27
CA SER A 94 -8.24 -12.69 -10.27
C SER A 94 -7.89 -13.50 -9.03
N PHE A 95 -6.65 -13.35 -8.57
CA PHE A 95 -6.16 -13.92 -7.32
C PHE A 95 -5.72 -12.80 -6.39
N ASN A 96 -6.21 -12.84 -5.17
CA ASN A 96 -5.72 -12.00 -4.10
C ASN A 96 -4.53 -12.68 -3.43
N ASN A 97 -3.48 -11.92 -3.22
CA ASN A 97 -2.31 -12.31 -2.47
C ASN A 97 -2.12 -11.32 -1.33
N ASN A 98 -1.62 -11.81 -0.20
CA ASN A 98 -1.28 -10.95 0.91
C ASN A 98 0.16 -10.46 0.77
N VAL A 99 0.38 -9.18 1.01
CA VAL A 99 1.69 -8.53 1.09
C VAL A 99 1.73 -7.65 2.33
N ASP A 100 2.92 -7.45 2.88
CA ASP A 100 3.12 -6.46 3.92
C ASP A 100 3.63 -5.16 3.31
N ALA A 101 3.11 -4.04 3.77
CA ALA A 101 3.50 -2.72 3.30
C ALA A 101 3.59 -1.72 4.43
N GLU A 102 4.55 -0.82 4.32
CA GLU A 102 4.72 0.32 5.22
C GLU A 102 4.55 1.61 4.44
N ILE A 103 3.79 2.55 4.98
CA ILE A 103 3.59 3.87 4.38
C ILE A 103 3.90 4.90 5.45
N THR A 104 4.82 5.80 5.16
CA THR A 104 5.09 6.97 5.98
C THR A 104 4.79 8.23 5.22
N GLY A 105 4.32 9.26 5.90
CA GLY A 105 3.99 10.49 5.21
C GLY A 105 3.98 11.71 6.10
N PHE A 106 4.06 12.84 5.42
CA PHE A 106 3.86 14.17 5.98
C PHE A 106 2.85 14.89 5.12
N GLU A 107 1.77 15.31 5.72
CA GLU A 107 0.73 16.09 5.02
C GLU A 107 0.38 17.34 5.77
N GLY A 108 -0.19 18.28 5.04
CA GLY A 108 -0.67 19.49 5.65
C GLY A 108 -1.54 20.34 4.72
N GLU A 109 -2.23 21.22 5.37
CA GLU A 109 -3.11 22.19 4.76
C GLU A 109 -2.92 23.55 5.45
N MET A 110 -2.85 24.59 4.66
CA MET A 110 -2.81 25.98 5.14
C MET A 110 -3.85 26.81 4.41
N ASN A 111 -4.68 27.47 5.17
CA ASN A 111 -5.69 28.42 4.69
C ASN A 111 -5.32 29.82 5.15
N VAL A 112 -5.23 30.77 4.23
CA VAL A 112 -4.90 32.17 4.50
C VAL A 112 -6.04 33.06 3.99
N PHE A 113 -6.70 33.75 4.88
CA PHE A 113 -7.74 34.74 4.56
C PHE A 113 -7.09 36.10 4.32
N LEU A 114 -6.97 36.48 3.06
CA LEU A 114 -6.36 37.78 2.67
C LEU A 114 -7.33 38.96 2.83
N SER A 115 -8.63 38.66 2.70
CA SER A 115 -9.71 39.63 2.93
C SER A 115 -11.01 38.85 3.16
N ASP A 116 -12.10 39.53 3.46
CA ASP A 116 -13.43 38.97 3.62
C ASP A 116 -13.94 38.20 2.38
N THR A 117 -13.34 38.43 1.23
CA THR A 117 -13.73 37.86 -0.06
C THR A 117 -12.65 37.03 -0.74
N THR A 118 -11.43 36.96 -0.15
CA THR A 118 -10.30 36.31 -0.79
C THR A 118 -9.59 35.37 0.19
N GLN A 119 -9.48 34.12 -0.20
CA GLN A 119 -8.80 33.08 0.54
C GLN A 119 -7.77 32.39 -0.37
N LEU A 120 -6.60 32.07 0.18
CA LEU A 120 -5.63 31.16 -0.40
C LEU A 120 -5.61 29.86 0.39
N GLN A 121 -5.60 28.75 -0.33
CA GLN A 121 -5.47 27.43 0.24
C GLN A 121 -4.27 26.71 -0.37
N PHE A 122 -3.42 26.15 0.49
CA PHE A 122 -2.33 25.28 0.11
C PHE A 122 -2.50 23.94 0.78
N SER A 123 -2.28 22.88 0.03
CA SER A 123 -2.20 21.51 0.56
C SER A 123 -0.97 20.81 -0.01
N TRP A 124 -0.38 19.96 0.80
CA TRP A 124 0.77 19.16 0.38
C TRP A 124 0.69 17.78 1.01
N LEU A 125 1.28 16.82 0.31
CA LEU A 125 1.43 15.45 0.76
C LEU A 125 2.77 14.91 0.25
N LEU A 126 3.61 14.49 1.18
CA LEU A 126 4.83 13.74 0.90
C LEU A 126 4.65 12.35 1.47
N VAL A 127 4.78 11.33 0.63
CA VAL A 127 4.57 9.93 1.01
C VAL A 127 5.74 9.10 0.52
N ASP A 128 6.18 8.21 1.39
CA ASP A 128 7.06 7.10 1.08
C ASP A 128 6.30 5.81 1.39
N ALA A 129 6.23 4.91 0.41
CA ALA A 129 5.48 3.67 0.50
C ALA A 129 6.34 2.51 0.01
N GLU A 130 6.50 1.50 0.85
CA GLU A 130 7.33 0.33 0.59
C GLU A 130 6.54 -0.95 0.85
N ILE A 131 6.71 -1.93 -0.04
CA ILE A 131 6.30 -3.31 0.22
C ILE A 131 7.44 -3.98 0.98
N THR A 132 7.19 -4.34 2.23
CA THR A 132 8.22 -4.89 3.14
C THR A 132 8.32 -6.40 3.08
N ASP A 133 7.22 -7.09 2.74
CA ASP A 133 7.20 -8.53 2.47
C ASP A 133 6.16 -8.85 1.39
N ALA A 134 6.58 -9.62 0.39
CA ALA A 134 5.73 -10.01 -0.72
C ALA A 134 6.05 -11.44 -1.17
N PRO A 135 5.18 -12.40 -0.88
CA PRO A 135 5.33 -13.72 -1.46
C PRO A 135 5.04 -13.64 -2.95
N ALA A 136 6.04 -13.92 -3.78
CA ALA A 136 5.92 -14.18 -5.22
C ALA A 136 4.92 -13.30 -5.99
N VAL A 137 4.85 -12.01 -5.70
CA VAL A 137 4.04 -11.06 -6.48
C VAL A 137 4.78 -10.74 -7.78
N ILE A 138 4.06 -10.89 -8.89
CA ILE A 138 4.64 -10.60 -10.20
C ILE A 138 4.79 -9.09 -10.36
N ASN A 139 6.01 -8.62 -10.47
CA ASN A 139 6.29 -7.25 -10.84
C ASN A 139 6.28 -7.13 -12.36
N TYR A 140 5.18 -6.66 -12.92
CA TYR A 140 5.02 -6.48 -14.36
C TYR A 140 5.96 -5.42 -14.95
N LEU A 141 6.46 -4.52 -14.13
CA LEU A 141 7.33 -3.43 -14.55
C LEU A 141 8.82 -3.78 -14.47
N ASN A 142 9.16 -4.91 -13.85
CA ASN A 142 10.53 -5.38 -13.75
C ASN A 142 10.72 -6.76 -14.39
N PRO A 143 11.04 -6.86 -15.67
CA PRO A 143 11.28 -8.14 -16.32
C PRO A 143 12.54 -8.86 -15.82
N LEU A 144 13.39 -8.23 -15.01
CA LEU A 144 14.51 -8.88 -14.33
C LEU A 144 14.06 -9.58 -13.04
N ASP A 145 12.92 -9.23 -12.50
CA ASP A 145 12.38 -9.92 -11.34
C ASP A 145 12.04 -11.36 -11.68
N ALA A 146 12.45 -12.29 -10.82
CA ALA A 146 12.15 -13.71 -11.00
C ALA A 146 10.64 -13.99 -11.13
N ASN A 147 9.81 -13.12 -10.60
CA ASN A 147 8.36 -13.21 -10.64
C ASN A 147 7.71 -12.29 -11.68
N SER A 148 8.50 -11.69 -12.58
CA SER A 148 7.96 -10.83 -13.62
C SER A 148 7.07 -11.61 -14.59
N VAL A 149 6.19 -10.89 -15.27
CA VAL A 149 5.30 -11.49 -16.28
C VAL A 149 6.07 -12.20 -17.39
N LEU A 150 7.24 -11.72 -17.77
CA LEU A 150 8.06 -12.33 -18.81
C LEU A 150 8.60 -13.70 -18.39
N GLN A 151 8.99 -13.86 -17.15
CA GLN A 151 9.38 -15.17 -16.61
C GLN A 151 8.15 -16.06 -16.40
N TYR A 152 7.06 -15.49 -15.94
CA TYR A 152 5.82 -16.22 -15.76
C TYR A 152 5.26 -16.79 -17.07
N LEU A 153 5.40 -16.06 -18.18
CA LEU A 153 5.02 -16.55 -19.49
C LEU A 153 5.96 -17.65 -20.02
N GLY A 154 6.95 -18.01 -19.25
CA GLY A 154 7.88 -19.08 -19.62
C GLY A 154 8.77 -18.74 -20.80
N ALA A 155 9.04 -17.48 -20.96
CA ALA A 155 9.90 -17.00 -22.00
C ALA A 155 11.35 -17.42 -21.72
N VAL A 156 11.93 -18.18 -22.58
CA VAL A 156 13.31 -18.65 -22.49
C VAL A 156 14.15 -17.92 -23.52
N ASP A 157 15.24 -17.31 -23.07
CA ASP A 157 16.30 -16.88 -23.96
C ASP A 157 17.22 -18.07 -24.26
N THR A 158 16.92 -18.75 -25.34
CA THR A 158 17.70 -19.92 -25.77
C THR A 158 19.04 -19.57 -26.42
N ASN A 159 19.26 -18.27 -26.72
CA ASN A 159 20.41 -17.89 -27.52
C ASN A 159 21.23 -16.72 -26.93
N GLY A 160 20.88 -16.24 -25.75
CA GLY A 160 21.53 -15.06 -25.15
C GLY A 160 21.23 -13.76 -25.93
N ALA A 161 20.29 -13.79 -26.86
CA ALA A 161 19.94 -12.65 -27.69
C ALA A 161 18.89 -11.75 -27.06
N GLY A 162 18.43 -12.04 -25.87
CA GLY A 162 17.39 -11.28 -25.19
C GLY A 162 16.01 -11.39 -25.85
N PHE A 163 15.79 -12.41 -26.65
CA PHE A 163 14.55 -12.57 -27.40
C PHE A 163 13.72 -13.74 -26.87
N VAL A 164 12.49 -13.48 -26.56
CA VAL A 164 11.54 -14.50 -26.13
C VAL A 164 10.97 -15.20 -27.35
N THR A 165 11.40 -16.42 -27.59
CA THR A 165 11.01 -17.19 -28.79
C THR A 165 9.98 -18.26 -28.52
N GLY A 166 9.40 -18.31 -27.35
CA GLY A 166 8.35 -19.31 -27.04
C GLY A 166 8.07 -19.43 -25.57
N ALA A 167 6.91 -19.94 -25.27
CA ALA A 167 6.45 -20.18 -23.91
C ALA A 167 6.96 -21.50 -23.37
N VAL A 168 8.25 -21.76 -23.43
CA VAL A 168 8.82 -22.96 -22.83
C VAL A 168 9.44 -22.60 -21.50
N MET A 169 8.73 -22.96 -20.44
CA MET A 169 9.34 -23.01 -19.11
C MET A 169 10.30 -24.18 -19.09
N ASP A 170 11.54 -23.91 -19.13
CA ASP A 170 12.50 -24.88 -18.74
C ASP A 170 12.44 -25.01 -17.20
N ASN A 171 12.15 -26.19 -16.71
CA ASN A 171 12.13 -26.54 -15.28
C ASN A 171 13.52 -26.44 -14.63
N GLY A 172 14.08 -25.31 -14.63
CA GLY A 172 15.42 -25.01 -14.14
C GLY A 172 16.32 -24.42 -15.21
N GLY A 173 15.76 -24.14 -16.38
CA GLY A 173 16.43 -23.44 -17.45
C GLY A 173 16.56 -21.96 -17.21
N THR A 174 17.29 -21.36 -18.10
CA THR A 174 17.53 -19.94 -18.07
C THR A 174 16.29 -19.21 -18.53
N LEU A 175 15.53 -18.69 -17.60
CA LEU A 175 14.43 -17.82 -17.91
C LEU A 175 14.95 -16.52 -18.54
N PHE A 176 14.17 -15.98 -19.45
CA PHE A 176 14.44 -14.69 -20.00
C PHE A 176 14.43 -13.62 -18.90
N LYS A 177 15.57 -13.05 -18.66
CA LYS A 177 15.78 -11.97 -17.70
C LYS A 177 16.21 -10.74 -18.46
N SER A 178 15.29 -10.07 -19.11
CA SER A 178 15.63 -8.81 -19.76
C SER A 178 15.83 -7.71 -18.72
N ALA A 179 16.57 -6.70 -19.09
CA ALA A 179 16.60 -5.47 -18.33
C ALA A 179 15.18 -4.92 -18.23
N GLY A 180 14.68 -4.78 -17.06
CA GLY A 180 13.34 -4.32 -16.80
C GLY A 180 13.32 -3.18 -15.84
N PHE A 181 12.14 -2.70 -15.64
CA PHE A 181 11.89 -1.65 -14.68
C PHE A 181 11.88 -2.25 -13.29
N ASN A 182 12.63 -1.67 -12.41
CA ASN A 182 12.54 -1.98 -11.01
C ASN A 182 11.54 -1.01 -10.38
N CYS A 183 10.50 -1.53 -9.80
CA CYS A 183 9.63 -0.76 -8.93
C CYS A 183 10.27 -0.80 -7.53
N THR A 184 11.23 0.03 -7.31
CA THR A 184 11.73 0.36 -5.98
C THR A 184 10.97 1.55 -5.45
#